data_5fbf56bdd97acd64d93b00fbe89bdb56
#
_entry.id   5fbf56bdd97acd64d93b00fbe89bdb56
#
_cell.length_a   1.000
_cell.length_b   1.000
_cell.length_c   1.000
_cell.angle_alpha   90.00
_cell.angle_beta   90.00
_cell.angle_gamma   90.00
#
_symmetry.space_group_name_H-M   'P 1'
#
loop_
_entity.id
_entity.type
_entity.pdbx_description
1 polymer ?
#
loop_
_entity_poly.entity_id
_entity_poly.type
_entity_poly.pdbx_seq_one_letter_code
_entity_poly.pdbx_strand_id
1 'polypeptide(L)'
;GKYDDAINMLFAIPMNNKDFQTAQALIAQYGSTSLDNKNLEIVRQARAAWSANPTEEGATAANEILEKLDAPSTKVQTEAKSLQNEMGARIKAISDREFKLEAQKEQNEKDVKLAGIRAAESVAKAYVESRPKVVYHYYWW
;
A
#
# COMPACT_ATOMS: atom_id res chain seq x y z
N GLY A 1 10.06 22.26 -23.86
CA GLY A 1 9.45 23.23 -22.97
C GLY A 1 10.21 24.54 -22.92
N LYS A 2 9.77 25.50 -22.15
CA LYS A 2 10.37 26.84 -22.06
C LYS A 2 11.86 26.84 -21.67
N TYR A 3 12.28 25.90 -20.80
CA TYR A 3 13.67 25.76 -20.40
C TYR A 3 14.54 25.20 -21.52
N ASP A 4 14.03 24.25 -22.29
CA ASP A 4 14.74 23.67 -23.44
C ASP A 4 14.95 24.72 -24.53
N ASP A 5 13.94 25.55 -24.80
CA ASP A 5 14.03 26.66 -25.75
C ASP A 5 15.04 27.70 -25.27
N ALA A 6 15.03 28.06 -23.98
CA ALA A 6 16.00 28.99 -23.40
C ALA A 6 17.43 28.44 -23.49
N ILE A 7 17.65 27.16 -23.24
CA ILE A 7 18.94 26.47 -23.38
C ILE A 7 19.42 26.56 -24.83
N ASN A 8 18.56 26.27 -25.79
CA ASN A 8 18.91 26.36 -27.21
C ASN A 8 19.30 27.76 -27.64
N MET A 9 18.61 28.78 -27.12
CA MET A 9 18.99 30.19 -27.37
C MET A 9 20.36 30.55 -26.77
N LEU A 10 20.67 30.06 -25.57
CA LEU A 10 21.93 30.29 -24.88
C LEU A 10 23.11 29.57 -25.56
N PHE A 11 22.91 28.42 -26.17
CA PHE A 11 23.93 27.74 -26.96
C PHE A 11 24.38 28.51 -28.21
N ALA A 12 23.57 29.44 -28.69
CA ALA A 12 23.92 30.28 -29.84
C ALA A 12 24.92 31.39 -29.47
N ILE A 13 25.25 31.63 -28.20
CA ILE A 13 26.20 32.64 -27.74
C ILE A 13 27.64 32.18 -28.04
N PRO A 14 28.44 32.93 -28.82
CA PRO A 14 29.81 32.56 -29.16
C PRO A 14 30.75 32.56 -27.97
N MET A 15 31.79 31.70 -28.00
CA MET A 15 32.78 31.58 -26.92
C MET A 15 33.53 32.88 -26.65
N ASN A 16 33.71 33.73 -27.66
CA ASN A 16 34.40 35.01 -27.54
C ASN A 16 33.49 36.15 -27.01
N ASN A 17 32.23 35.87 -26.75
CA ASN A 17 31.32 36.84 -26.17
C ASN A 17 31.61 36.96 -24.67
N LYS A 18 31.58 38.18 -24.14
CA LYS A 18 31.77 38.45 -22.70
C LYS A 18 30.73 37.74 -21.79
N ASP A 19 29.55 37.44 -22.34
CA ASP A 19 28.46 36.84 -21.61
C ASP A 19 28.46 35.31 -21.72
N PHE A 20 29.45 34.71 -22.37
CA PHE A 20 29.53 33.25 -22.57
C PHE A 20 29.53 32.47 -21.26
N GLN A 21 30.30 32.89 -20.26
CA GLN A 21 30.34 32.23 -18.95
C GLN A 21 29.01 32.30 -18.24
N THR A 22 28.34 33.44 -18.30
CA THR A 22 27.00 33.64 -17.75
C THR A 22 25.98 32.72 -18.47
N ALA A 23 26.08 32.62 -19.80
CA ALA A 23 25.26 31.72 -20.59
C ALA A 23 25.46 30.26 -20.20
N GLN A 24 26.71 29.82 -20.00
CA GLN A 24 27.00 28.46 -19.55
C GLN A 24 26.42 28.16 -18.16
N ALA A 25 26.49 29.10 -17.21
CA ALA A 25 25.88 28.97 -15.90
C ALA A 25 24.34 28.85 -15.99
N LEU A 26 23.71 29.67 -16.85
CA LEU A 26 22.27 29.60 -17.07
C LEU A 26 21.84 28.30 -17.77
N ILE A 27 22.61 27.78 -18.71
CA ILE A 27 22.37 26.49 -19.35
C ILE A 27 22.35 25.38 -18.30
N ALA A 28 23.34 25.35 -17.40
CA ALA A 28 23.38 24.35 -16.32
C ALA A 28 22.19 24.49 -15.38
N GLN A 29 21.81 25.70 -14.99
CA GLN A 29 20.66 25.96 -14.11
C GLN A 29 19.34 25.56 -14.76
N TYR A 30 19.10 25.94 -16.01
CA TYR A 30 17.88 25.61 -16.72
C TYR A 30 17.78 24.12 -17.03
N GLY A 31 18.90 23.47 -17.35
CA GLY A 31 18.95 22.02 -17.53
C GLY A 31 18.56 21.26 -16.28
N SER A 32 19.08 21.65 -15.12
CA SER A 32 18.71 21.09 -13.83
C SER A 32 17.24 21.31 -13.51
N THR A 33 16.71 22.50 -13.74
CA THR A 33 15.30 22.84 -13.50
C THR A 33 14.37 22.06 -14.44
N SER A 34 14.73 21.94 -15.71
CA SER A 34 13.96 21.17 -16.69
C SER A 34 13.90 19.70 -16.32
N LEU A 35 15.02 19.11 -15.90
CA LEU A 35 15.08 17.72 -15.45
C LEU A 35 14.25 17.51 -14.18
N ASP A 36 14.35 18.40 -13.20
CA ASP A 36 13.54 18.36 -11.99
C ASP A 36 12.03 18.41 -12.30
N ASN A 37 11.63 19.29 -13.22
CA ASN A 37 10.22 19.39 -13.62
C ASN A 37 9.73 18.09 -14.30
N LYS A 38 10.53 17.46 -15.13
CA LYS A 38 10.21 16.15 -15.75
C LYS A 38 10.09 15.06 -14.69
N ASN A 39 11.02 15.01 -13.76
CA ASN A 39 11.00 14.03 -12.67
C ASN A 39 9.82 14.24 -11.71
N LEU A 40 9.48 15.49 -11.37
CA LEU A 40 8.30 15.80 -10.56
C LEU A 40 7.00 15.38 -11.24
N GLU A 41 6.92 15.53 -12.57
CA GLU A 41 5.76 15.03 -13.32
C GLU A 41 5.65 13.51 -13.25
N ILE A 42 6.77 12.79 -13.30
CA ILE A 42 6.81 11.33 -13.11
C ILE A 42 6.29 10.95 -11.72
N VAL A 43 6.74 11.62 -10.67
CA VAL A 43 6.24 11.40 -9.31
C VAL A 43 4.74 11.68 -9.21
N ARG A 44 4.27 12.75 -9.86
CA ARG A 44 2.84 13.09 -9.91
C ARG A 44 2.02 12.00 -10.60
N GLN A 45 2.50 11.45 -11.70
CA GLN A 45 1.86 10.34 -12.40
C GLN A 45 1.83 9.06 -11.56
N ALA A 46 2.91 8.76 -10.86
CA ALA A 46 2.96 7.63 -9.93
C ALA A 46 1.94 7.79 -8.79
N ARG A 47 1.84 8.98 -8.22
CA ARG A 47 0.85 9.31 -7.19
C ARG A 47 -0.59 9.18 -7.71
N ALA A 48 -0.85 9.62 -8.93
CA ALA A 48 -2.16 9.47 -9.57
C ALA A 48 -2.52 7.98 -9.79
N ALA A 49 -1.57 7.17 -10.25
CA ALA A 49 -1.77 5.72 -10.40
C ALA A 49 -2.07 5.04 -9.07
N TRP A 50 -1.35 5.39 -8.01
CA TRP A 50 -1.63 4.92 -6.66
C TRP A 50 -3.01 5.34 -6.15
N SER A 51 -3.36 6.60 -6.30
CA SER A 51 -4.65 7.15 -5.84
C SER A 51 -5.84 6.53 -6.56
N ALA A 52 -5.67 6.16 -7.83
CA ALA A 52 -6.71 5.49 -8.61
C ALA A 52 -6.94 4.03 -8.16
N ASN A 53 -5.89 3.37 -7.68
CA ASN A 53 -5.97 1.98 -7.22
C ASN A 53 -5.03 1.75 -6.02
N PRO A 54 -5.45 2.07 -4.79
CA PRO A 54 -4.61 1.95 -3.59
C PRO A 54 -4.52 0.49 -3.09
N THR A 55 -4.03 -0.39 -3.95
CA THR A 55 -3.79 -1.82 -3.71
C THR A 55 -2.35 -2.18 -4.05
N GLU A 56 -1.95 -3.43 -3.83
CA GLU A 56 -0.63 -3.92 -4.25
C GLU A 56 -0.39 -3.72 -5.74
N GLU A 57 -1.40 -3.93 -6.57
CA GLU A 57 -1.34 -3.71 -8.02
C GLU A 57 -1.10 -2.23 -8.35
N GLY A 58 -1.82 -1.34 -7.68
CA GLY A 58 -1.62 0.11 -7.84
C GLY A 58 -0.25 0.57 -7.36
N ALA A 59 0.28 -0.01 -6.29
CA ALA A 59 1.64 0.26 -5.81
C ALA A 59 2.69 -0.25 -6.82
N THR A 60 2.50 -1.41 -7.41
CA THR A 60 3.37 -1.93 -8.47
C THR A 60 3.39 -0.99 -9.66
N ALA A 61 2.23 -0.58 -10.15
CA ALA A 61 2.12 0.37 -11.25
C ALA A 61 2.78 1.72 -10.93
N ALA A 62 2.59 2.25 -9.74
CA ALA A 62 3.24 3.48 -9.29
C ALA A 62 4.77 3.34 -9.21
N ASN A 63 5.28 2.22 -8.71
CA ASN A 63 6.72 1.95 -8.67
C ASN A 63 7.32 1.82 -10.07
N GLU A 64 6.65 1.19 -11.01
CA GLU A 64 7.08 1.13 -12.41
C GLU A 64 7.20 2.53 -13.04
N ILE A 65 6.28 3.43 -12.69
CA ILE A 65 6.37 4.83 -13.11
C ILE A 65 7.57 5.53 -12.46
N LEU A 66 7.82 5.30 -11.17
CA LEU A 66 8.97 5.87 -10.45
C LEU A 66 10.32 5.38 -10.96
N GLU A 67 10.40 4.19 -11.54
CA GLU A 67 11.61 3.67 -12.17
C GLU A 67 12.07 4.50 -13.38
N LYS A 68 11.18 5.31 -13.95
CA LYS A 68 11.49 6.23 -15.06
C LYS A 68 12.21 7.50 -14.63
N LEU A 69 12.40 7.73 -13.32
CA LEU A 69 13.16 8.88 -12.81
C LEU A 69 14.61 8.81 -13.32
N ASP A 70 15.07 9.93 -13.88
CA ASP A 70 16.41 10.09 -14.42
C ASP A 70 17.21 11.05 -13.57
N ALA A 71 18.29 10.57 -12.95
CA ALA A 71 19.18 11.36 -12.09
C ALA A 71 18.40 12.33 -11.17
N PRO A 72 17.46 11.84 -10.35
CA PRO A 72 16.59 12.72 -9.58
C PRO A 72 17.35 13.52 -8.54
N SER A 73 16.98 14.80 -8.38
CA SER A 73 17.49 15.65 -7.31
C SER A 73 17.05 15.13 -5.93
N THR A 74 17.70 15.59 -4.87
CA THR A 74 17.34 15.22 -3.49
C THR A 74 15.87 15.52 -3.19
N LYS A 75 15.33 16.63 -3.69
CA LYS A 75 13.92 16.99 -3.56
C LYS A 75 13.01 15.94 -4.20
N VAL A 76 13.29 15.54 -5.42
CA VAL A 76 12.52 14.52 -6.15
C VAL A 76 12.62 13.17 -5.48
N GLN A 77 13.82 12.77 -5.05
CA GLN A 77 14.03 11.52 -4.29
C GLN A 77 13.21 11.49 -3.00
N THR A 78 13.16 12.61 -2.28
CA THR A 78 12.38 12.75 -1.05
C THR A 78 10.89 12.56 -1.32
N GLU A 79 10.36 13.17 -2.36
CA GLU A 79 8.94 13.01 -2.74
C GLU A 79 8.61 11.59 -3.20
N ALA A 80 9.47 10.98 -4.01
CA ALA A 80 9.31 9.59 -4.45
C ALA A 80 9.32 8.62 -3.25
N LYS A 81 10.26 8.81 -2.33
CA LYS A 81 10.35 7.99 -1.12
C LYS A 81 9.16 8.19 -0.19
N SER A 82 8.66 9.42 -0.06
CA SER A 82 7.45 9.70 0.69
C SER A 82 6.24 8.94 0.13
N LEU A 83 6.08 8.92 -1.19
CA LEU A 83 5.03 8.14 -1.85
C LEU A 83 5.21 6.63 -1.60
N GLN A 84 6.42 6.11 -1.73
CA GLN A 84 6.71 4.69 -1.46
C GLN A 84 6.40 4.31 -0.01
N ASN A 85 6.74 5.15 0.94
CA ASN A 85 6.42 4.95 2.35
C ASN A 85 4.90 4.97 2.60
N GLU A 86 4.19 5.89 1.98
CA GLU A 86 2.72 5.98 2.05
C GLU A 86 2.06 4.69 1.50
N MET A 87 2.51 4.22 0.35
CA MET A 87 2.05 2.98 -0.27
C MET A 87 2.30 1.77 0.64
N GLY A 88 3.53 1.64 1.14
CA GLY A 88 3.90 0.54 2.04
C GLY A 88 3.09 0.53 3.34
N ALA A 89 2.89 1.67 3.97
CA ALA A 89 2.08 1.80 5.18
C ALA A 89 0.61 1.42 4.94
N ARG A 90 0.05 1.83 3.81
CA ARG A 90 -1.34 1.50 3.45
C ARG A 90 -1.54 0.02 3.17
N ILE A 91 -0.64 -0.58 2.41
CA ILE A 91 -0.66 -2.03 2.10
C ILE A 91 -0.54 -2.85 3.37
N LYS A 92 0.39 -2.47 4.25
CA LYS A 92 0.53 -3.12 5.56
C LYS A 92 -0.74 -3.00 6.40
N ALA A 93 -1.37 -1.84 6.46
CA ALA A 93 -2.61 -1.63 7.19
C ALA A 93 -3.76 -2.50 6.65
N ILE A 94 -3.85 -2.65 5.33
CA ILE A 94 -4.86 -3.53 4.69
C ILE A 94 -4.58 -4.99 5.05
N SER A 95 -3.35 -5.45 4.92
CA SER A 95 -2.94 -6.82 5.26
C SER A 95 -3.20 -7.16 6.72
N ASP A 96 -2.85 -6.26 7.64
CA ASP A 96 -3.10 -6.43 9.08
C ASP A 96 -4.60 -6.50 9.39
N ARG A 97 -5.41 -5.71 8.68
CA ARG A 97 -6.86 -5.72 8.83
C ARG A 97 -7.48 -7.03 8.34
N GLU A 98 -7.03 -7.52 7.20
CA GLU A 98 -7.47 -8.81 6.64
C GLU A 98 -7.11 -9.97 7.58
N PHE A 99 -5.88 -9.98 8.08
CA PHE A 99 -5.42 -10.97 9.06
C PHE A 99 -6.30 -10.99 10.32
N LYS A 100 -6.62 -9.80 10.86
CA LYS A 100 -7.52 -9.69 12.03
C LYS A 100 -8.92 -10.19 11.73
N LEU A 101 -9.46 -9.90 10.54
CA LEU A 101 -10.77 -10.36 10.12
C LEU A 101 -10.82 -11.89 9.97
N GLU A 102 -9.79 -12.51 9.41
CA GLU A 102 -9.68 -13.96 9.31
C GLU A 102 -9.59 -14.61 10.69
N ALA A 103 -8.73 -14.10 11.56
CA ALA A 103 -8.63 -14.58 12.94
C ALA A 103 -9.97 -14.47 13.69
N GLN A 104 -10.71 -13.39 13.46
CA GLN A 104 -12.03 -13.18 14.07
C GLN A 104 -13.07 -14.16 13.51
N LYS A 105 -13.05 -14.43 12.21
CA LYS A 105 -13.91 -15.45 11.59
C LYS A 105 -13.63 -16.84 12.16
N GLU A 106 -12.37 -17.24 12.25
CA GLU A 106 -11.99 -18.53 12.85
C GLU A 106 -12.46 -18.64 14.30
N GLN A 107 -12.30 -17.58 15.08
CA GLN A 107 -12.77 -17.56 16.47
C GLN A 107 -14.29 -17.67 16.56
N ASN A 108 -15.02 -16.95 15.72
CA ASN A 108 -16.46 -17.02 15.65
C ASN A 108 -16.95 -18.42 15.25
N GLU A 109 -16.29 -19.07 14.28
CA GLU A 109 -16.61 -20.45 13.89
C GLU A 109 -16.38 -21.44 15.04
N LYS A 110 -15.27 -21.30 15.78
CA LYS A 110 -15.01 -22.11 16.97
C LYS A 110 -16.05 -21.88 18.05
N ASP A 111 -16.43 -20.64 18.31
CA ASP A 111 -17.44 -20.29 19.31
C ASP A 111 -18.82 -20.87 18.93
N VAL A 112 -19.19 -20.83 17.66
CA VAL A 112 -20.43 -21.44 17.16
C VAL A 112 -20.42 -22.96 17.32
N LYS A 113 -19.30 -23.61 17.00
CA LYS A 113 -19.14 -25.05 17.21
C LYS A 113 -19.24 -25.45 18.68
N LEU A 114 -18.56 -24.71 19.57
CA LEU A 114 -18.62 -24.93 21.02
C LEU A 114 -20.02 -24.71 21.56
N ALA A 115 -20.71 -23.67 21.11
CA ALA A 115 -22.11 -23.43 21.51
C ALA A 115 -23.03 -24.57 21.05
N GLY A 116 -22.83 -25.09 19.83
CA GLY A 116 -23.53 -26.26 19.32
C GLY A 116 -23.31 -27.54 20.13
N ILE A 117 -22.03 -27.80 20.49
CA ILE A 117 -21.65 -28.95 21.34
C ILE A 117 -22.28 -28.82 22.73
N ARG A 118 -22.21 -27.64 23.37
CA ARG A 118 -22.81 -27.40 24.68
C ARG A 118 -24.32 -27.55 24.65
N ALA A 119 -24.99 -27.08 23.61
CA ALA A 119 -26.43 -27.27 23.43
C ALA A 119 -26.78 -28.75 23.28
N ALA A 120 -26.04 -29.53 22.49
CA ALA A 120 -26.20 -30.96 22.32
C ALA A 120 -26.00 -31.73 23.63
N GLU A 121 -24.94 -31.36 24.40
CA GLU A 121 -24.69 -31.95 25.73
C GLU A 121 -25.82 -31.64 26.71
N SER A 122 -26.36 -30.43 26.73
CA SER A 122 -27.49 -30.06 27.58
C SER A 122 -28.75 -30.85 27.24
N VAL A 123 -29.03 -31.05 25.96
CA VAL A 123 -30.17 -31.85 25.49
C VAL A 123 -29.97 -33.31 25.88
N ALA A 124 -28.78 -33.87 25.66
CA ALA A 124 -28.47 -35.26 26.04
C ALA A 124 -28.60 -35.49 27.55
N LYS A 125 -28.10 -34.54 28.36
CA LYS A 125 -28.23 -34.58 29.82
C LYS A 125 -29.69 -34.54 30.28
N ALA A 126 -30.48 -33.64 29.71
CA ALA A 126 -31.90 -33.54 30.03
C ALA A 126 -32.66 -34.80 29.66
N TYR A 127 -32.32 -35.44 28.52
CA TYR A 127 -32.89 -36.71 28.09
C TYR A 127 -32.56 -37.83 29.11
N VAL A 128 -31.30 -37.94 29.52
CA VAL A 128 -30.86 -38.95 30.52
C VAL A 128 -31.55 -38.73 31.85
N GLU A 129 -31.69 -37.51 32.33
CA GLU A 129 -32.38 -37.17 33.57
C GLU A 129 -33.89 -37.40 33.50
N SER A 130 -34.50 -37.28 32.32
CA SER A 130 -35.94 -37.57 32.12
C SER A 130 -36.30 -39.05 31.92
N ARG A 131 -35.28 -39.91 31.75
CA ARG A 131 -35.53 -41.36 31.60
C ARG A 131 -36.17 -41.93 32.85
N PRO A 132 -37.20 -42.77 32.71
CA PRO A 132 -37.80 -43.46 33.84
C PRO A 132 -36.76 -44.35 34.53
N LYS A 133 -36.59 -44.17 35.83
CA LYS A 133 -35.74 -45.08 36.62
C LYS A 133 -36.48 -46.40 36.75
N VAL A 134 -35.89 -47.46 36.17
CA VAL A 134 -36.42 -48.80 36.34
C VAL A 134 -35.98 -49.28 37.72
N VAL A 135 -36.94 -49.42 38.61
CA VAL A 135 -36.71 -49.99 39.95
C VAL A 135 -36.96 -51.51 39.85
N TYR A 136 -35.89 -52.31 40.00
CA TYR A 136 -35.95 -53.72 40.09
C TYR A 136 -36.35 -54.11 41.55
N HIS A 137 -37.61 -54.60 41.73
CA HIS A 137 -38.00 -55.21 42.99
C HIS A 137 -37.63 -56.70 42.93
N TYR A 138 -36.62 -57.06 43.74
CA TYR A 138 -36.30 -58.45 43.97
C TYR A 138 -37.25 -58.99 45.09
N TYR A 139 -38.20 -59.81 44.74
CA TYR A 139 -38.97 -60.55 45.71
C TYR A 139 -38.15 -61.75 46.15
N TRP A 140 -37.76 -61.79 47.42
CA TRP A 140 -37.22 -62.96 48.04
C TRP A 140 -38.37 -63.76 48.62
N TRP A 141 -38.43 -64.99 48.22
CA TRP A 141 -39.38 -65.98 48.76
C TRP A 141 -38.73 -66.72 49.91
#